data_53a48139ac86df2b53405d7d364ca415
#
_entry.id   53a48139ac86df2b53405d7d364ca415
#
_cell.length_a   1.000
_cell.length_b   1.000
_cell.length_c   1.000
_cell.angle_alpha   90.00
_cell.angle_beta   90.00
_cell.angle_gamma   90.00
#
_symmetry.space_group_name_H-M   'P 1'
#
loop_
_entity.id
_entity.type
_entity.pdbx_description
1 polymer ?
#
loop_
_entity_poly.entity_id
_entity_poly.type
_entity_poly.pdbx_seq_one_letter_code
_entity_poly.pdbx_strand_id
1 'polypeptide(L)'
;MITIAYGDDIASSRNYYISERQKSKNAIVLDGSKLTLSDLMQSLEGGSLFNDEKNIFIENFFSAKKTNTNFKEIVAYIDKQDTEASIFFWENSELSKTELATFKKSAARLFKIPQNLFGFLDNIKPGNPESIKQFHELLGQTAEELIFFMLARQFRLLLAVSDPEAKNPIDELKRLAPWQTAKLKNQANLFGLEKLISVYCKLYGIDLAYKSGKLPATLTQTIDFLLADL
;
A
#
# COMPACT_ATOMS: atom_id res chain seq x y z
N MET A 1 -13.22 -12.60 -17.99
CA MET A 1 -13.22 -12.70 -16.50
C MET A 1 -12.78 -11.36 -15.90
N ILE A 2 -13.45 -10.86 -14.82
CA ILE A 2 -13.07 -9.60 -14.18
C ILE A 2 -12.44 -9.90 -12.80
N THR A 3 -11.26 -9.35 -12.54
CA THR A 3 -10.55 -9.46 -11.25
C THR A 3 -10.25 -8.05 -10.72
N ILE A 4 -10.48 -7.82 -9.42
CA ILE A 4 -10.23 -6.54 -8.74
C ILE A 4 -9.26 -6.79 -7.58
N ALA A 5 -8.03 -6.27 -7.67
CA ALA A 5 -7.07 -6.24 -6.56
C ALA A 5 -7.09 -4.83 -5.93
N TYR A 6 -7.37 -4.75 -4.63
CA TYR A 6 -7.56 -3.46 -3.96
C TYR A 6 -7.17 -3.54 -2.48
N GLY A 7 -6.89 -2.40 -1.86
CA GLY A 7 -6.61 -2.32 -0.43
C GLY A 7 -5.55 -1.30 -0.07
N ASP A 8 -5.29 -1.17 1.22
CA ASP A 8 -4.32 -0.25 1.80
C ASP A 8 -2.89 -0.83 1.89
N ASP A 9 -2.73 -2.17 1.78
CA ASP A 9 -1.42 -2.80 1.54
C ASP A 9 -1.04 -2.69 0.06
N ILE A 10 -0.54 -1.50 -0.30
CA ILE A 10 -0.15 -1.17 -1.67
C ILE A 10 0.98 -2.09 -2.16
N ALA A 11 1.92 -2.45 -1.29
CA ALA A 11 3.06 -3.29 -1.67
C ALA A 11 2.60 -4.68 -2.10
N SER A 12 1.81 -5.35 -1.27
CA SER A 12 1.30 -6.70 -1.57
C SER A 12 0.33 -6.71 -2.74
N SER A 13 -0.58 -5.72 -2.83
CA SER A 13 -1.53 -5.61 -3.95
C SER A 13 -0.81 -5.33 -5.27
N ARG A 14 0.23 -4.49 -5.27
CA ARG A 14 1.02 -4.18 -6.46
C ARG A 14 1.86 -5.37 -6.91
N ASN A 15 2.49 -6.10 -5.98
CA ASN A 15 3.24 -7.31 -6.29
C ASN A 15 2.32 -8.38 -6.91
N TYR A 16 1.12 -8.57 -6.36
CA TYR A 16 0.13 -9.47 -6.94
C TYR A 16 -0.26 -9.03 -8.37
N TYR A 17 -0.58 -7.74 -8.56
CA TYR A 17 -0.89 -7.18 -9.87
C TYR A 17 0.24 -7.40 -10.89
N ILE A 18 1.49 -7.14 -10.50
CA ILE A 18 2.67 -7.34 -11.36
C ILE A 18 2.83 -8.83 -11.71
N SER A 19 2.65 -9.73 -10.74
CA SER A 19 2.76 -11.18 -10.96
C SER A 19 1.71 -11.69 -11.96
N GLU A 20 0.46 -11.23 -11.83
CA GLU A 20 -0.60 -11.60 -12.77
C GLU A 20 -0.34 -11.05 -14.18
N ARG A 21 0.16 -9.81 -14.26
CA ARG A 21 0.55 -9.20 -15.54
C ARG A 21 1.70 -9.95 -16.22
N GLN A 22 2.70 -10.40 -15.47
CA GLN A 22 3.83 -11.16 -16.02
C GLN A 22 3.44 -12.55 -16.53
N LYS A 23 2.43 -13.18 -15.92
CA LYS A 23 1.86 -14.46 -16.39
C LYS A 23 1.03 -14.32 -17.67
N SER A 24 0.50 -13.12 -17.89
CA SER A 24 -0.41 -12.85 -19.00
C SER A 24 0.36 -12.55 -20.28
N LYS A 25 0.04 -13.24 -21.35
CA LYS A 25 0.53 -12.91 -22.70
C LYS A 25 -0.19 -11.66 -23.20
N ASN A 26 0.51 -10.80 -23.91
CA ASN A 26 -0.06 -9.58 -24.54
C ASN A 26 -0.84 -8.69 -23.56
N ALA A 27 -0.30 -8.44 -22.35
CA ALA A 27 -0.92 -7.59 -21.34
C ALA A 27 -0.95 -6.12 -21.79
N ILE A 28 -2.14 -5.54 -21.92
CA ILE A 28 -2.34 -4.10 -22.19
C ILE A 28 -2.60 -3.39 -20.87
N VAL A 29 -1.83 -2.33 -20.57
CA VAL A 29 -1.97 -1.53 -19.34
C VAL A 29 -2.61 -0.20 -19.66
N LEU A 30 -3.68 0.15 -18.96
CA LEU A 30 -4.45 1.38 -19.14
C LEU A 30 -4.53 2.15 -17.80
N ASP A 31 -4.41 3.48 -17.89
CA ASP A 31 -4.64 4.37 -16.75
C ASP A 31 -6.15 4.68 -16.65
N GLY A 32 -6.82 4.12 -15.66
CA GLY A 32 -8.26 4.29 -15.43
C GLY A 32 -8.66 5.74 -15.18
N SER A 33 -7.74 6.61 -14.74
CA SER A 33 -8.01 8.03 -14.52
C SER A 33 -8.25 8.81 -15.81
N LYS A 34 -7.68 8.36 -16.92
CA LYS A 34 -7.75 8.99 -18.26
C LYS A 34 -8.46 8.11 -19.28
N LEU A 35 -8.90 6.92 -18.88
CA LEU A 35 -9.48 5.93 -19.76
C LEU A 35 -10.75 6.45 -20.43
N THR A 36 -10.79 6.41 -21.76
CA THR A 36 -12.00 6.67 -22.55
C THR A 36 -12.66 5.37 -22.99
N LEU A 37 -13.94 5.43 -23.36
CA LEU A 37 -14.64 4.27 -23.91
C LEU A 37 -13.97 3.79 -25.21
N SER A 38 -13.51 4.74 -26.05
CA SER A 38 -12.82 4.42 -27.31
C SER A 38 -11.51 3.65 -27.08
N ASP A 39 -10.70 4.06 -26.09
CA ASP A 39 -9.45 3.37 -25.75
C ASP A 39 -9.72 1.92 -25.29
N LEU A 40 -10.77 1.73 -24.48
CA LEU A 40 -11.16 0.42 -24.02
C LEU A 40 -11.68 -0.44 -25.18
N MET A 41 -12.54 0.10 -26.05
CA MET A 41 -13.04 -0.60 -27.24
C MET A 41 -11.89 -1.00 -28.15
N GLN A 42 -10.98 -0.09 -28.45
CA GLN A 42 -9.81 -0.37 -29.27
C GLN A 42 -8.95 -1.48 -28.65
N SER A 43 -8.80 -1.50 -27.32
CA SER A 43 -8.03 -2.54 -26.61
C SER A 43 -8.74 -3.89 -26.60
N LEU A 44 -10.07 -3.90 -26.54
CA LEU A 44 -10.90 -5.11 -26.55
C LEU A 44 -11.18 -5.63 -27.97
N GLU A 45 -11.40 -4.75 -28.94
CA GLU A 45 -11.79 -5.10 -30.31
C GLU A 45 -10.61 -5.08 -31.28
N GLY A 46 -9.60 -4.23 -31.01
CA GLY A 46 -8.35 -4.12 -31.76
C GLY A 46 -7.65 -5.48 -31.83
N GLY A 47 -7.98 -6.24 -32.82
CA GLY A 47 -7.64 -7.64 -32.87
C GLY A 47 -6.27 -7.91 -33.45
N SER A 48 -5.53 -8.80 -32.83
CA SER A 48 -4.61 -9.69 -33.49
C SER A 48 -5.42 -10.56 -34.46
N LEU A 49 -4.94 -10.71 -35.68
CA LEU A 49 -5.47 -11.67 -36.68
C LEU A 49 -5.38 -13.13 -36.21
N PHE A 50 -4.83 -13.38 -35.06
CA PHE A 50 -4.51 -14.69 -34.47
C PHE A 50 -5.15 -14.83 -33.09
N ASN A 51 -6.41 -14.79 -32.93
CA ASN A 51 -7.24 -15.24 -31.77
C ASN A 51 -6.50 -15.29 -30.39
N ASP A 52 -5.69 -14.27 -30.07
CA ASP A 52 -4.92 -14.21 -28.84
C ASP A 52 -5.82 -13.79 -27.67
N GLU A 53 -5.70 -14.48 -26.53
CA GLU A 53 -6.34 -14.09 -25.28
C GLU A 53 -5.98 -12.64 -24.93
N LYS A 54 -7.00 -11.80 -24.75
CA LYS A 54 -6.82 -10.39 -24.39
C LYS A 54 -6.79 -10.22 -22.89
N ASN A 55 -5.70 -9.65 -22.39
CA ASN A 55 -5.49 -9.39 -20.98
C ASN A 55 -5.33 -7.88 -20.77
N ILE A 56 -6.35 -7.23 -20.22
CA ILE A 56 -6.37 -5.78 -19.99
C ILE A 56 -6.20 -5.49 -18.52
N PHE A 57 -5.22 -4.66 -18.18
CA PHE A 57 -4.87 -4.25 -16.82
C PHE A 57 -5.16 -2.77 -16.67
N ILE A 58 -6.08 -2.40 -15.75
CA ILE A 58 -6.56 -1.04 -15.55
C ILE A 58 -6.19 -0.59 -14.14
N GLU A 59 -5.45 0.52 -14.04
CA GLU A 59 -4.99 1.07 -12.76
C GLU A 59 -5.83 2.30 -12.39
N ASN A 60 -6.22 2.42 -11.11
CA ASN A 60 -6.90 3.58 -10.52
C ASN A 60 -8.25 3.95 -11.19
N PHE A 61 -9.02 2.97 -11.63
CA PHE A 61 -10.30 3.18 -12.30
C PHE A 61 -11.38 3.68 -11.35
N PHE A 62 -11.54 3.02 -10.20
CA PHE A 62 -12.56 3.37 -9.20
C PHE A 62 -12.22 4.67 -8.47
N SER A 63 -10.93 4.91 -8.21
CA SER A 63 -10.44 6.16 -7.61
C SER A 63 -10.78 7.37 -8.48
N ALA A 64 -10.82 7.19 -9.80
CA ALA A 64 -11.16 8.22 -10.77
C ALA A 64 -12.67 8.38 -11.05
N LYS A 65 -13.55 7.62 -10.39
CA LYS A 65 -15.00 7.62 -10.62
C LYS A 65 -15.65 9.00 -10.65
N LYS A 66 -15.14 9.94 -9.85
CA LYS A 66 -15.69 11.31 -9.77
C LYS A 66 -15.13 12.23 -10.86
N THR A 67 -13.98 11.94 -11.40
CA THR A 67 -13.23 12.77 -12.34
C THR A 67 -13.30 12.26 -13.77
N ASN A 68 -13.45 10.95 -13.96
CA ASN A 68 -13.60 10.34 -15.28
C ASN A 68 -15.06 10.37 -15.74
N THR A 69 -15.36 11.22 -16.71
CA THR A 69 -16.71 11.40 -17.30
C THR A 69 -17.21 10.13 -18.01
N ASN A 70 -16.31 9.29 -18.50
CA ASN A 70 -16.66 8.05 -19.21
C ASN A 70 -16.91 6.84 -18.28
N PHE A 71 -16.75 7.01 -16.96
CA PHE A 71 -16.83 5.90 -15.99
C PHE A 71 -18.09 5.04 -16.18
N LYS A 72 -19.27 5.66 -16.24
CA LYS A 72 -20.55 4.94 -16.37
C LYS A 72 -20.68 4.21 -17.71
N GLU A 73 -20.19 4.81 -18.78
CA GLU A 73 -20.24 4.21 -20.12
C GLU A 73 -19.29 3.02 -20.21
N ILE A 74 -18.10 3.12 -19.65
CA ILE A 74 -17.12 2.04 -19.54
C ILE A 74 -17.69 0.86 -18.77
N VAL A 75 -18.30 1.10 -17.60
CA VAL A 75 -18.95 0.05 -16.80
C VAL A 75 -20.06 -0.63 -17.57
N ALA A 76 -20.95 0.15 -18.20
CA ALA A 76 -22.05 -0.39 -18.99
C ALA A 76 -21.57 -1.20 -20.19
N TYR A 77 -20.46 -0.80 -20.79
CA TYR A 77 -19.86 -1.52 -21.90
C TYR A 77 -19.26 -2.86 -21.44
N ILE A 78 -18.46 -2.86 -20.37
CA ILE A 78 -17.86 -4.07 -19.79
C ILE A 78 -18.94 -5.08 -19.35
N ASP A 79 -20.01 -4.62 -18.70
CA ASP A 79 -21.10 -5.49 -18.21
C ASP A 79 -21.95 -6.13 -19.33
N LYS A 80 -22.01 -5.46 -20.50
CA LYS A 80 -22.72 -5.97 -21.69
C LYS A 80 -21.90 -6.94 -22.51
N GLN A 81 -20.59 -6.85 -22.42
CA GLN A 81 -19.70 -7.70 -23.19
C GLN A 81 -19.56 -9.06 -22.50
N ASP A 82 -20.03 -10.13 -23.16
CA ASP A 82 -19.72 -11.52 -22.78
C ASP A 82 -18.37 -11.91 -23.41
N THR A 83 -17.32 -11.11 -23.08
CA THR A 83 -16.00 -11.25 -23.71
C THR A 83 -15.19 -12.36 -23.05
N GLU A 84 -14.46 -13.12 -23.83
CA GLU A 84 -13.39 -14.03 -23.37
C GLU A 84 -12.19 -13.27 -22.77
N ALA A 85 -12.17 -11.93 -22.87
CA ALA A 85 -11.11 -11.08 -22.36
C ALA A 85 -11.05 -11.11 -20.82
N SER A 86 -9.84 -11.18 -20.30
CA SER A 86 -9.56 -10.99 -18.88
C SER A 86 -9.30 -9.51 -18.60
N ILE A 87 -10.08 -8.92 -17.67
CA ILE A 87 -9.91 -7.54 -17.24
C ILE A 87 -9.50 -7.54 -15.78
N PHE A 88 -8.35 -6.94 -15.50
CA PHE A 88 -7.78 -6.85 -14.15
C PHE A 88 -7.73 -5.39 -13.70
N PHE A 89 -8.44 -5.06 -12.62
CA PHE A 89 -8.39 -3.75 -11.99
C PHE A 89 -7.45 -3.77 -10.79
N TRP A 90 -6.64 -2.73 -10.66
CA TRP A 90 -5.83 -2.49 -9.47
C TRP A 90 -6.13 -1.11 -8.87
N GLU A 91 -6.41 -1.11 -7.55
CA GLU A 91 -6.67 0.11 -6.78
C GLU A 91 -5.75 0.20 -5.56
N ASN A 92 -5.25 1.37 -5.30
CA ASN A 92 -4.34 1.65 -4.19
C ASN A 92 -5.04 1.98 -2.86
N SER A 93 -6.34 1.72 -2.76
CA SER A 93 -7.17 2.02 -1.59
C SER A 93 -8.27 0.97 -1.41
N GLU A 94 -8.85 0.91 -0.22
CA GLU A 94 -10.03 0.08 0.02
C GLU A 94 -11.22 0.59 -0.81
N LEU A 95 -11.93 -0.35 -1.44
CA LEU A 95 -13.17 -0.07 -2.16
C LEU A 95 -14.39 -0.35 -1.28
N SER A 96 -15.41 0.48 -1.41
CA SER A 96 -16.70 0.29 -0.76
C SER A 96 -17.47 -0.90 -1.36
N LYS A 97 -18.43 -1.44 -0.63
CA LYS A 97 -19.32 -2.50 -1.12
C LYS A 97 -20.03 -2.11 -2.43
N THR A 98 -20.39 -0.85 -2.57
CA THR A 98 -21.05 -0.33 -3.78
C THR A 98 -20.11 -0.28 -4.98
N GLU A 99 -18.82 -0.02 -4.76
CA GLU A 99 -17.81 -0.05 -5.82
C GLU A 99 -17.48 -1.48 -6.24
N LEU A 100 -17.38 -2.40 -5.29
CA LEU A 100 -17.19 -3.82 -5.59
C LEU A 100 -18.38 -4.44 -6.34
N ALA A 101 -19.59 -3.94 -6.08
CA ALA A 101 -20.79 -4.38 -6.78
C ALA A 101 -20.99 -3.73 -8.16
N THR A 102 -20.04 -2.91 -8.63
CA THR A 102 -20.12 -2.24 -9.94
C THR A 102 -20.20 -3.24 -11.09
N PHE A 103 -19.46 -4.34 -11.01
CA PHE A 103 -19.50 -5.42 -12.00
C PHE A 103 -20.20 -6.65 -11.43
N LYS A 104 -21.19 -7.18 -12.16
CA LYS A 104 -22.02 -8.30 -11.73
C LYS A 104 -21.26 -9.61 -11.49
N LYS A 105 -20.20 -9.83 -12.25
CA LYS A 105 -19.37 -11.05 -12.21
C LYS A 105 -17.90 -10.68 -12.05
N SER A 106 -17.50 -10.25 -10.85
CA SER A 106 -16.10 -9.93 -10.54
C SER A 106 -15.57 -10.72 -9.35
N ALA A 107 -14.31 -11.15 -9.43
CA ALA A 107 -13.58 -11.67 -8.29
C ALA A 107 -12.79 -10.53 -7.65
N ALA A 108 -13.02 -10.25 -6.37
CA ALA A 108 -12.35 -9.17 -5.64
C ALA A 108 -11.38 -9.75 -4.60
N ARG A 109 -10.16 -9.22 -4.57
CA ARG A 109 -9.13 -9.59 -3.60
C ARG A 109 -8.68 -8.37 -2.81
N LEU A 110 -8.97 -8.39 -1.52
CA LEU A 110 -8.57 -7.34 -0.58
C LEU A 110 -7.16 -7.60 -0.07
N PHE A 111 -6.32 -6.57 -0.12
CA PHE A 111 -5.00 -6.51 0.48
C PHE A 111 -5.02 -5.47 1.58
N LYS A 112 -5.08 -5.94 2.83
CA LYS A 112 -5.22 -5.07 3.99
C LYS A 112 -3.98 -5.14 4.86
N ILE A 113 -3.51 -3.98 5.31
CA ILE A 113 -2.43 -3.92 6.31
C ILE A 113 -2.92 -4.64 7.57
N PRO A 114 -2.19 -5.67 8.06
CA PRO A 114 -2.61 -6.41 9.24
C PRO A 114 -2.73 -5.53 10.48
N GLN A 115 -3.81 -5.70 11.25
CA GLN A 115 -4.04 -4.90 12.45
C GLN A 115 -2.98 -5.10 13.53
N ASN A 116 -2.38 -6.29 13.61
CA ASN A 116 -1.28 -6.58 14.52
C ASN A 116 -0.03 -5.73 14.24
N LEU A 117 0.17 -5.23 13.00
CA LEU A 117 1.24 -4.28 12.69
C LEU A 117 1.06 -2.97 13.48
N PHE A 118 -0.15 -2.44 13.55
CA PHE A 118 -0.41 -1.24 14.36
C PHE A 118 -0.21 -1.52 15.85
N GLY A 119 -0.64 -2.69 16.33
CA GLY A 119 -0.38 -3.14 17.70
C GLY A 119 1.11 -3.21 18.02
N PHE A 120 1.92 -3.76 17.13
CA PHE A 120 3.37 -3.78 17.24
C PHE A 120 3.95 -2.37 17.36
N LEU A 121 3.59 -1.46 16.42
CA LEU A 121 4.08 -0.08 16.41
C LEU A 121 3.74 0.68 17.70
N ASP A 122 2.54 0.47 18.22
CA ASP A 122 2.06 1.08 19.46
C ASP A 122 2.79 0.54 20.71
N ASN A 123 3.27 -0.70 20.66
CA ASN A 123 3.96 -1.36 21.76
C ASN A 123 5.47 -1.14 21.78
N ILE A 124 6.04 -0.51 20.76
CA ILE A 124 7.47 -0.17 20.73
C ILE A 124 7.78 0.85 21.81
N LYS A 125 8.71 0.49 22.70
CA LYS A 125 9.21 1.31 23.78
C LYS A 125 10.64 0.92 24.15
N PRO A 126 11.42 1.80 24.78
CA PRO A 126 12.78 1.48 25.19
C PRO A 126 12.84 0.22 26.07
N GLY A 127 13.81 -0.64 25.80
CA GLY A 127 14.08 -1.83 26.59
C GLY A 127 12.98 -2.90 26.56
N ASN A 128 12.11 -2.92 25.54
CA ASN A 128 11.05 -3.92 25.43
C ASN A 128 11.43 -5.09 24.52
N PRO A 129 11.87 -6.25 25.06
CA PRO A 129 12.28 -7.41 24.27
C PRO A 129 11.10 -8.05 23.49
N GLU A 130 9.86 -7.83 23.93
CA GLU A 130 8.67 -8.35 23.24
C GLU A 130 8.50 -7.74 21.84
N SER A 131 9.10 -6.57 21.58
CA SER A 131 9.07 -5.93 20.26
C SER A 131 9.70 -6.81 19.17
N ILE A 132 10.80 -7.53 19.48
CA ILE A 132 11.45 -8.43 18.53
C ILE A 132 10.54 -9.62 18.19
N LYS A 133 9.92 -10.21 19.21
CA LYS A 133 9.00 -11.34 19.01
C LYS A 133 7.80 -10.93 18.15
N GLN A 134 7.17 -9.78 18.46
CA GLN A 134 6.05 -9.26 17.68
C GLN A 134 6.47 -8.94 16.22
N PHE A 135 7.68 -8.44 16.01
CA PHE A 135 8.23 -8.23 14.68
C PHE A 135 8.33 -9.55 13.89
N HIS A 136 8.88 -10.62 14.49
CA HIS A 136 8.98 -11.91 13.83
C HIS A 136 7.61 -12.56 13.56
N GLU A 137 6.61 -12.34 14.41
CA GLU A 137 5.22 -12.79 14.16
C GLU A 137 4.61 -12.07 12.95
N LEU A 138 4.99 -10.80 12.71
CA LEU A 138 4.54 -10.03 11.54
C LEU A 138 5.15 -10.51 10.24
N LEU A 139 6.43 -10.95 10.23
CA LEU A 139 7.13 -11.40 9.02
C LEU A 139 6.42 -12.58 8.32
N GLY A 140 5.65 -13.39 9.07
CA GLY A 140 4.84 -14.47 8.50
C GLY A 140 3.64 -13.98 7.67
N GLN A 141 3.25 -12.71 7.79
CA GLN A 141 2.02 -12.14 7.22
C GLN A 141 2.25 -10.88 6.39
N THR A 142 3.39 -10.23 6.55
CA THR A 142 3.67 -8.89 6.03
C THR A 142 5.10 -8.82 5.49
N ALA A 143 5.28 -8.20 4.34
CA ALA A 143 6.60 -7.95 3.77
C ALA A 143 7.45 -7.08 4.72
N GLU A 144 8.73 -7.42 4.88
CA GLU A 144 9.65 -6.71 5.78
C GLU A 144 9.80 -5.22 5.41
N GLU A 145 9.71 -4.88 4.12
CA GLU A 145 9.76 -3.51 3.64
C GLU A 145 8.58 -2.67 4.13
N LEU A 146 7.37 -3.27 4.18
CA LEU A 146 6.20 -2.57 4.70
C LEU A 146 6.33 -2.34 6.20
N ILE A 147 6.82 -3.34 6.95
CA ILE A 147 7.06 -3.19 8.40
C ILE A 147 8.08 -2.08 8.63
N PHE A 148 9.19 -2.09 7.89
CA PHE A 148 10.23 -1.06 7.98
C PHE A 148 9.70 0.35 7.65
N PHE A 149 8.94 0.48 6.57
CA PHE A 149 8.30 1.75 6.19
C PHE A 149 7.38 2.28 7.30
N MET A 150 6.56 1.39 7.88
CA MET A 150 5.64 1.78 8.95
C MET A 150 6.37 2.11 10.24
N LEU A 151 7.49 1.42 10.53
CA LEU A 151 8.38 1.73 11.65
C LEU A 151 9.01 3.14 11.48
N ALA A 152 9.57 3.43 10.32
CA ALA A 152 10.12 4.76 10.01
C ALA A 152 9.05 5.86 10.10
N ARG A 153 7.83 5.58 9.61
CA ARG A 153 6.67 6.47 9.75
C ARG A 153 6.31 6.70 11.21
N GLN A 154 6.29 5.66 12.05
CA GLN A 154 5.99 5.78 13.48
C GLN A 154 6.98 6.71 14.16
N PHE A 155 8.29 6.51 13.99
CA PHE A 155 9.29 7.36 14.59
C PHE A 155 9.26 8.79 14.07
N ARG A 156 8.92 9.02 12.81
CA ARG A 156 8.68 10.36 12.27
C ARG A 156 7.52 11.06 12.98
N LEU A 157 6.41 10.33 13.22
CA LEU A 157 5.26 10.88 13.96
C LEU A 157 5.59 11.16 15.42
N LEU A 158 6.35 10.26 16.08
CA LEU A 158 6.81 10.46 17.47
C LEU A 158 7.68 11.71 17.62
N LEU A 159 8.60 11.92 16.67
CA LEU A 159 9.40 13.16 16.63
C LEU A 159 8.52 14.39 16.43
N ALA A 160 7.60 14.33 15.47
CA ALA A 160 6.75 15.46 15.12
C ALA A 160 5.80 15.87 16.27
N VAL A 161 5.35 14.92 17.12
CA VAL A 161 4.53 15.25 18.30
C VAL A 161 5.37 15.72 19.50
N SER A 162 6.69 15.47 19.47
CA SER A 162 7.62 15.84 20.55
C SER A 162 8.11 17.29 20.45
N ASP A 163 7.86 17.96 19.32
CA ASP A 163 8.21 19.37 19.13
C ASP A 163 7.04 20.27 19.55
N PRO A 164 7.09 20.87 20.76
CA PRO A 164 6.02 21.74 21.26
C PRO A 164 5.96 23.09 20.53
N GLU A 165 7.06 23.48 19.86
CA GLU A 165 7.17 24.77 19.17
C GLU A 165 6.92 24.68 17.67
N ALA A 166 6.57 23.51 17.17
CA ALA A 166 6.28 23.31 15.74
C ALA A 166 5.15 24.21 15.26
N LYS A 167 5.49 25.38 14.70
CA LYS A 167 4.54 26.34 14.13
C LYS A 167 3.74 25.71 12.96
N ASN A 168 4.32 24.74 12.28
CA ASN A 168 3.70 24.03 11.16
C ASN A 168 3.83 22.51 11.37
N PRO A 169 2.87 21.87 12.03
CA PRO A 169 2.87 20.42 12.15
C PRO A 169 2.77 19.77 10.76
N ILE A 170 3.46 18.64 10.61
CA ILE A 170 3.40 17.85 9.37
C ILE A 170 1.94 17.50 9.03
N ASP A 171 1.61 17.42 7.74
CA ASP A 171 0.23 17.22 7.29
C ASP A 171 -0.40 15.90 7.79
N GLU A 172 0.43 14.90 8.05
CA GLU A 172 -0.05 13.65 8.66
C GLU A 172 -0.63 13.87 10.06
N LEU A 173 0.01 14.70 10.91
CA LEU A 173 -0.51 14.99 12.24
C LEU A 173 -1.84 15.75 12.22
N LYS A 174 -2.03 16.62 11.23
CA LYS A 174 -3.29 17.38 11.06
C LYS A 174 -4.49 16.48 10.78
N ARG A 175 -4.24 15.28 10.23
CA ARG A 175 -5.27 14.29 9.86
C ARG A 175 -5.59 13.30 10.97
N LEU A 176 -4.79 13.27 12.04
CA LEU A 176 -4.98 12.34 13.14
C LEU A 176 -6.11 12.82 14.07
N ALA A 177 -6.89 11.87 14.58
CA ALA A 177 -7.85 12.14 15.62
C ALA A 177 -7.11 12.52 16.94
N PRO A 178 -7.73 13.33 17.83
CA PRO A 178 -7.09 13.76 19.07
C PRO A 178 -6.57 12.61 19.95
N TRP A 179 -7.28 11.50 20.02
CA TRP A 179 -6.86 10.32 20.79
C TRP A 179 -5.59 9.65 20.21
N GLN A 180 -5.43 9.67 18.88
CA GLN A 180 -4.23 9.13 18.21
C GLN A 180 -3.01 10.02 18.54
N THR A 181 -3.18 11.34 18.48
CA THR A 181 -2.13 12.29 18.86
C THR A 181 -1.75 12.15 20.33
N ALA A 182 -2.71 11.97 21.23
CA ALA A 182 -2.44 11.73 22.66
C ALA A 182 -1.65 10.42 22.86
N LYS A 183 -1.98 9.35 22.16
CA LYS A 183 -1.27 8.08 22.21
C LYS A 183 0.19 8.22 21.74
N LEU A 184 0.41 8.91 20.62
CA LEU A 184 1.75 9.19 20.11
C LEU A 184 2.58 10.03 21.10
N LYS A 185 1.99 11.06 21.72
CA LYS A 185 2.68 11.86 22.74
C LYS A 185 3.11 11.02 23.94
N ASN A 186 2.22 10.15 24.44
CA ASN A 186 2.56 9.25 25.55
C ASN A 186 3.71 8.31 25.16
N GLN A 187 3.68 7.72 23.98
CA GLN A 187 4.77 6.87 23.49
C GLN A 187 6.07 7.66 23.32
N ALA A 188 6.03 8.86 22.73
CA ALA A 188 7.19 9.72 22.54
C ALA A 188 7.87 10.09 23.86
N ASN A 189 7.10 10.36 24.90
CA ASN A 189 7.62 10.67 26.25
C ASN A 189 8.42 9.50 26.86
N LEU A 190 8.13 8.26 26.50
CA LEU A 190 8.91 7.10 26.96
C LEU A 190 10.33 7.08 26.40
N PHE A 191 10.52 7.59 25.18
CA PHE A 191 11.81 7.64 24.52
C PHE A 191 12.64 8.87 24.90
N GLY A 192 12.01 10.00 25.02
CA GLY A 192 12.68 11.30 25.06
C GLY A 192 13.21 11.74 23.69
N LEU A 193 13.36 13.05 23.51
CA LEU A 193 13.67 13.65 22.22
C LEU A 193 15.02 13.18 21.63
N GLU A 194 16.06 13.12 22.44
CA GLU A 194 17.40 12.70 21.98
C GLU A 194 17.41 11.27 21.42
N LYS A 195 16.76 10.33 22.12
CA LYS A 195 16.67 8.94 21.67
C LYS A 195 15.84 8.85 20.37
N LEU A 196 14.73 9.59 20.28
CA LEU A 196 13.90 9.64 19.05
C LEU A 196 14.70 10.14 17.85
N ILE A 197 15.48 11.20 18.00
CA ILE A 197 16.36 11.72 16.95
C ILE A 197 17.39 10.65 16.54
N SER A 198 18.06 10.04 17.54
CA SER A 198 19.05 8.99 17.27
C SER A 198 18.46 7.83 16.48
N VAL A 199 17.31 7.31 16.90
CA VAL A 199 16.62 6.19 16.21
C VAL A 199 16.19 6.60 14.81
N TYR A 200 15.65 7.80 14.63
CA TYR A 200 15.21 8.26 13.31
C TYR A 200 16.39 8.44 12.34
N CYS A 201 17.53 8.94 12.82
CA CYS A 201 18.77 8.99 12.03
C CYS A 201 19.26 7.59 11.63
N LYS A 202 19.18 6.59 12.54
CA LYS A 202 19.50 5.21 12.21
C LYS A 202 18.56 4.65 11.14
N LEU A 203 17.24 4.85 11.28
CA LEU A 203 16.25 4.43 10.29
C LEU A 203 16.52 5.06 8.92
N TYR A 204 16.87 6.34 8.87
CA TYR A 204 17.27 7.01 7.61
C TYR A 204 18.52 6.36 6.99
N GLY A 205 19.54 6.07 7.81
CA GLY A 205 20.75 5.39 7.34
C GLY A 205 20.47 4.00 6.79
N ILE A 206 19.58 3.24 7.44
CA ILE A 206 19.13 1.91 6.99
C ILE A 206 18.41 2.02 5.64
N ASP A 207 17.46 2.97 5.50
CA ASP A 207 16.72 3.19 4.26
C ASP A 207 17.65 3.51 3.08
N LEU A 208 18.62 4.39 3.32
CA LEU A 208 19.62 4.77 2.31
C LEU A 208 20.50 3.57 1.91
N ALA A 209 20.98 2.79 2.88
CA ALA A 209 21.82 1.62 2.65
C ALA A 209 21.02 0.51 1.92
N TYR A 210 19.77 0.27 2.31
CA TYR A 210 18.89 -0.71 1.67
C TYR A 210 18.64 -0.35 0.19
N LYS A 211 18.22 0.88 -0.09
CA LYS A 211 17.93 1.37 -1.45
C LYS A 211 19.16 1.42 -2.36
N SER A 212 20.35 1.59 -1.80
CA SER A 212 21.59 1.57 -2.54
C SER A 212 22.25 0.20 -2.64
N GLY A 213 21.65 -0.85 -2.10
CA GLY A 213 22.20 -2.22 -2.08
C GLY A 213 23.46 -2.37 -1.23
N LYS A 214 23.67 -1.47 -0.25
CA LYS A 214 24.86 -1.45 0.63
C LYS A 214 24.57 -1.90 2.06
N LEU A 215 23.39 -2.49 2.30
CA LEU A 215 23.08 -2.99 3.63
C LEU A 215 23.97 -4.20 3.94
N PRO A 216 24.69 -4.21 5.08
CA PRO A 216 25.63 -5.28 5.41
C PRO A 216 24.98 -6.60 5.85
N ALA A 217 23.68 -6.54 6.19
CA ALA A 217 22.86 -7.66 6.64
C ALA A 217 21.50 -7.64 5.92
N THR A 218 20.65 -8.64 6.14
CA THR A 218 19.27 -8.58 5.64
C THR A 218 18.50 -7.46 6.33
N LEU A 219 17.42 -6.97 5.69
CA LEU A 219 16.58 -5.93 6.29
C LEU A 219 15.99 -6.43 7.62
N THR A 220 15.53 -7.68 7.67
CA THR A 220 15.04 -8.33 8.89
C THR A 220 16.09 -8.28 10.02
N GLN A 221 17.32 -8.73 9.78
CA GLN A 221 18.40 -8.69 10.79
C GLN A 221 18.71 -7.25 11.24
N THR A 222 18.68 -6.32 10.32
CA THR A 222 18.94 -4.90 10.61
C THR A 222 17.85 -4.30 11.51
N ILE A 223 16.59 -4.70 11.29
CA ILE A 223 15.47 -4.31 12.15
C ILE A 223 15.60 -4.95 13.53
N ASP A 224 16.00 -6.23 13.61
CA ASP A 224 16.27 -6.90 14.90
C ASP A 224 17.29 -6.14 15.74
N PHE A 225 18.44 -5.78 15.13
CA PHE A 225 19.47 -4.99 15.83
C PHE A 225 18.93 -3.61 16.24
N LEU A 226 18.13 -2.96 15.40
CA LEU A 226 17.52 -1.68 15.75
C LEU A 226 16.60 -1.83 16.97
N LEU A 227 15.72 -2.85 16.97
CA LEU A 227 14.77 -3.10 18.05
C LEU A 227 15.48 -3.49 19.36
N ALA A 228 16.59 -4.25 19.28
CA ALA A 228 17.40 -4.61 20.43
C ALA A 228 18.13 -3.41 21.07
N ASP A 229 18.40 -2.36 20.28
CA ASP A 229 19.09 -1.14 20.72
C ASP A 229 18.13 -0.03 21.20
N LEU A 230 16.83 -0.27 21.17
CA LEU A 230 15.83 0.69 21.69
C LEU A 230 15.82 0.69 23.20
#